data_5561464788217b15d306cdcc3ae92820
#
_entry.id   5561464788217b15d306cdcc3ae92820
#
_cell.length_a   1.000
_cell.length_b   1.000
_cell.length_c   1.000
_cell.angle_alpha   90.00
_cell.angle_beta   90.00
_cell.angle_gamma   90.00
#
_symmetry.space_group_name_H-M   'P 1'
#
loop_
_entity.id
_entity.type
_entity.pdbx_description
1 polymer ?
#
loop_
_entity_poly.entity_id
_entity_poly.type
_entity_poly.pdbx_seq_one_letter_code
_entity_poly.pdbx_strand_id
1 'polypeptide(L)'
;MPRRSRCTGCRATHVLLPVLLLLRRADTAAVIGVALEAKAAGLGHRRVAERLGRPQGTVRGWLRRFGARVEAVRVVFTLRTRALAPDPVLPGPAGSGWADAVAAVSAAARAFMARFCVEAPVWQVASAVSAGRLLSPGWPAPTDQC
;
A
#
# COMPACT_ATOMS: atom_id res chain seq x y z
N MET A 1 13.75 16.06 -10.04
CA MET A 1 12.51 16.20 -10.86
C MET A 1 11.96 14.81 -11.17
N PRO A 2 10.65 14.56 -10.98
CA PRO A 2 10.06 13.27 -11.35
C PRO A 2 10.11 13.08 -12.87
N ARG A 3 10.52 11.90 -13.30
CA ARG A 3 10.54 11.52 -14.72
C ARG A 3 9.10 11.43 -15.25
N ARG A 4 8.90 11.84 -16.48
CA ARG A 4 7.62 11.74 -17.20
C ARG A 4 7.76 10.78 -18.36
N SER A 5 6.76 9.94 -18.57
CA SER A 5 6.66 9.07 -19.76
C SER A 5 5.34 9.38 -20.47
N ARG A 6 5.39 9.41 -21.80
CA ARG A 6 4.19 9.60 -22.63
C ARG A 6 3.81 8.27 -23.28
N CYS A 7 2.58 7.87 -23.10
CA CYS A 7 2.05 6.68 -23.76
C CYS A 7 1.92 6.93 -25.26
N THR A 8 2.47 6.04 -26.08
CA THR A 8 2.40 6.15 -27.54
C THR A 8 0.99 5.85 -28.09
N GLY A 9 0.21 5.02 -27.37
CA GLY A 9 -1.15 4.66 -27.78
C GLY A 9 -2.19 5.73 -27.45
N CYS A 10 -2.32 6.10 -26.15
CA CYS A 10 -3.34 7.06 -25.71
C CYS A 10 -2.83 8.51 -25.59
N ARG A 11 -1.55 8.77 -25.84
CA ARG A 11 -0.85 10.07 -25.71
C ARG A 11 -0.89 10.69 -24.31
N ALA A 12 -1.41 9.99 -23.31
CA ALA A 12 -1.40 10.46 -21.94
C ALA A 12 0.03 10.56 -21.39
N THR A 13 0.29 11.61 -20.62
CA THR A 13 1.58 11.78 -19.93
C THR A 13 1.46 11.23 -18.51
N HIS A 14 2.30 10.25 -18.20
CA HIS A 14 2.40 9.65 -16.89
C HIS A 14 3.62 10.20 -16.15
N VAL A 15 3.42 10.57 -14.89
CA VAL A 15 4.52 10.88 -13.98
C VAL A 15 5.04 9.57 -13.42
N LEU A 16 6.30 9.26 -13.68
CA LEU A 16 6.96 8.08 -13.12
C LEU A 16 7.32 8.38 -11.66
N LEU A 17 6.51 7.87 -10.76
CA LEU A 17 6.73 8.03 -9.34
C LEU A 17 7.76 6.98 -8.87
N PRO A 18 8.81 7.39 -8.12
CA PRO A 18 9.68 6.41 -7.48
C PRO A 18 8.88 5.47 -6.57
N VAL A 19 9.25 4.20 -6.57
CA VAL A 19 8.58 3.15 -5.75
C VAL A 19 8.55 3.49 -4.26
N LEU A 20 9.49 4.33 -3.84
CA LEU A 20 9.61 4.81 -2.46
C LEU A 20 8.47 5.75 -2.03
N LEU A 21 7.72 6.33 -2.98
CA LEU A 21 6.73 7.36 -2.70
C LEU A 21 5.32 6.90 -3.04
N LEU A 22 4.37 7.34 -2.27
CA LEU A 22 2.95 7.27 -2.62
C LEU A 22 2.52 8.56 -3.32
N LEU A 23 1.58 8.43 -4.26
CA LEU A 23 1.07 9.55 -5.05
C LEU A 23 0.58 10.70 -4.16
N ARG A 24 1.08 11.92 -4.43
CA ARG A 24 0.75 13.13 -3.69
C ARG A 24 1.09 13.08 -2.21
N ARG A 25 2.16 12.35 -1.83
CA ARG A 25 2.66 12.29 -0.47
C ARG A 25 4.12 12.73 -0.42
N ALA A 26 4.45 13.52 0.59
CA ALA A 26 5.82 13.94 0.84
C ALA A 26 6.62 12.86 1.57
N ASP A 27 5.94 12.03 2.37
CA ASP A 27 6.55 10.94 3.12
C ASP A 27 6.66 9.68 2.28
N THR A 28 7.70 8.89 2.55
CA THR A 28 7.94 7.62 1.87
C THR A 28 6.88 6.57 2.21
N ALA A 29 6.70 5.60 1.32
CA ALA A 29 5.83 4.47 1.56
C ALA A 29 6.20 3.71 2.85
N ALA A 30 7.49 3.62 3.18
CA ALA A 30 7.97 3.00 4.40
C ALA A 30 7.49 3.72 5.66
N VAL A 31 7.60 5.04 5.72
CA VAL A 31 7.14 5.84 6.87
C VAL A 31 5.63 5.72 7.04
N ILE A 32 4.88 5.81 5.94
CA ILE A 32 3.43 5.63 5.96
C ILE A 32 3.08 4.21 6.40
N GLY A 33 3.80 3.22 5.92
CA GLY A 33 3.63 1.82 6.27
C GLY A 33 3.78 1.55 7.77
N VAL A 34 4.80 2.11 8.41
CA VAL A 34 4.97 2.04 9.87
C VAL A 34 3.75 2.61 10.61
N ALA A 35 3.15 3.70 10.08
CA ALA A 35 1.92 4.24 10.66
C ALA A 35 0.74 3.27 10.54
N LEU A 36 0.62 2.57 9.40
CA LEU A 36 -0.45 1.59 9.16
C LEU A 36 -0.29 0.37 10.06
N GLU A 37 0.94 -0.13 10.22
CA GLU A 37 1.28 -1.25 11.12
C GLU A 37 1.02 -0.88 12.58
N ALA A 38 1.44 0.29 13.01
CA ALA A 38 1.19 0.77 14.37
C ALA A 38 -0.31 0.88 14.66
N LYS A 39 -1.11 1.31 13.68
CA LYS A 39 -2.57 1.32 13.79
C LYS A 39 -3.15 -0.09 13.84
N ALA A 40 -2.65 -1.03 13.04
CA ALA A 40 -3.04 -2.44 13.09
C ALA A 40 -2.77 -3.06 14.47
N ALA A 41 -1.68 -2.63 15.12
CA ALA A 41 -1.35 -3.00 16.50
C ALA A 41 -2.16 -2.24 17.58
N GLY A 42 -3.18 -1.46 17.18
CA GLY A 42 -4.10 -0.79 18.11
C GLY A 42 -3.69 0.64 18.52
N LEU A 43 -2.59 1.19 18.03
CA LEU A 43 -2.18 2.55 18.40
C LEU A 43 -3.11 3.62 17.81
N GLY A 44 -3.43 4.63 18.62
CA GLY A 44 -4.15 5.83 18.19
C GLY A 44 -3.25 6.77 17.38
N HIS A 45 -3.85 7.55 16.47
CA HIS A 45 -3.12 8.44 15.56
C HIS A 45 -2.17 9.43 16.26
N ARG A 46 -2.49 9.87 17.48
CA ARG A 46 -1.64 10.79 18.25
C ARG A 46 -0.31 10.14 18.63
N ARG A 47 -0.35 8.93 19.19
CA ARG A 47 0.85 8.15 19.56
C ARG A 47 1.67 7.78 18.32
N VAL A 48 1.01 7.43 17.22
CA VAL A 48 1.68 7.16 15.96
C VAL A 48 2.40 8.40 15.43
N ALA A 49 1.75 9.56 15.48
CA ALA A 49 2.31 10.83 15.05
C ALA A 49 3.54 11.23 15.87
N GLU A 50 3.45 11.10 17.19
CA GLU A 50 4.55 11.34 18.12
C GLU A 50 5.74 10.43 17.81
N ARG A 51 5.50 9.13 17.69
CA ARG A 51 6.54 8.13 17.38
C ARG A 51 7.26 8.36 16.06
N LEU A 52 6.54 8.88 15.06
CA LEU A 52 7.10 9.15 13.73
C LEU A 52 7.65 10.57 13.58
N GLY A 53 7.48 11.45 14.57
CA GLY A 53 7.84 12.85 14.47
C GLY A 53 7.07 13.55 13.33
N ARG A 54 5.78 13.25 13.16
CA ARG A 54 4.95 13.81 12.10
C ARG A 54 3.73 14.56 12.66
N PRO A 55 3.24 15.61 11.97
CA PRO A 55 2.03 16.30 12.38
C PRO A 55 0.84 15.35 12.53
N GLN A 56 0.08 15.47 13.62
CA GLN A 56 -1.07 14.60 13.91
C GLN A 56 -2.11 14.59 12.79
N GLY A 57 -2.35 15.76 12.16
CA GLY A 57 -3.28 15.89 11.03
C GLY A 57 -2.83 15.08 9.81
N THR A 58 -1.51 15.02 9.56
CA THR A 58 -0.92 14.24 8.47
C THR A 58 -1.16 12.74 8.70
N VAL A 59 -0.77 12.24 9.87
CA VAL A 59 -0.95 10.82 10.23
C VAL A 59 -2.43 10.45 10.25
N ARG A 60 -3.28 11.27 10.88
CA ARG A 60 -4.73 11.08 10.86
C ARG A 60 -5.28 10.99 9.42
N GLY A 61 -4.74 11.82 8.51
CA GLY A 61 -5.11 11.80 7.10
C GLY A 61 -4.75 10.48 6.40
N TRP A 62 -3.57 9.92 6.67
CA TRP A 62 -3.17 8.61 6.12
C TRP A 62 -4.08 7.50 6.64
N LEU A 63 -4.24 7.43 7.96
CA LEU A 63 -5.05 6.40 8.61
C LEU A 63 -6.51 6.45 8.13
N ARG A 64 -7.10 7.64 8.02
CA ARG A 64 -8.47 7.79 7.52
C ARG A 64 -8.63 7.28 6.09
N ARG A 65 -7.68 7.62 5.20
CA ARG A 65 -7.75 7.20 3.78
C ARG A 65 -7.59 5.69 3.62
N PHE A 66 -6.66 5.10 4.35
CA PHE A 66 -6.50 3.65 4.35
C PHE A 66 -7.72 2.97 4.97
N GLY A 67 -8.16 3.44 6.14
CA GLY A 67 -9.29 2.89 6.88
C GLY A 67 -10.60 2.87 6.10
N ALA A 68 -10.85 3.89 5.28
CA ALA A 68 -12.03 3.94 4.42
C ALA A 68 -12.06 2.84 3.33
N ARG A 69 -10.95 2.11 3.14
CA ARG A 69 -10.78 1.12 2.05
C ARG A 69 -10.12 -0.18 2.50
N VAL A 70 -10.10 -0.41 3.79
CA VAL A 70 -9.45 -1.57 4.41
C VAL A 70 -9.82 -2.86 3.70
N GLU A 71 -11.11 -3.09 3.48
CA GLU A 71 -11.58 -4.32 2.84
C GLU A 71 -11.16 -4.42 1.37
N ALA A 72 -11.27 -3.34 0.61
CA ALA A 72 -10.83 -3.32 -0.77
C ALA A 72 -9.32 -3.56 -0.90
N VAL A 73 -8.52 -2.98 0.00
CA VAL A 73 -7.07 -3.23 0.08
C VAL A 73 -6.81 -4.71 0.38
N ARG A 74 -7.48 -5.27 1.38
CA ARG A 74 -7.35 -6.68 1.75
C ARG A 74 -7.63 -7.59 0.56
N VAL A 75 -8.73 -7.37 -0.14
CA VAL A 75 -9.14 -8.16 -1.32
C VAL A 75 -8.08 -8.09 -2.42
N VAL A 76 -7.66 -6.89 -2.80
CA VAL A 76 -6.65 -6.71 -3.87
C VAL A 76 -5.36 -7.42 -3.55
N PHE A 77 -4.82 -7.24 -2.35
CA PHE A 77 -3.54 -7.86 -1.98
C PHE A 77 -3.67 -9.39 -1.81
N THR A 78 -4.81 -9.89 -1.34
CA THR A 78 -5.10 -11.34 -1.33
C THR A 78 -5.10 -11.92 -2.76
N LEU A 79 -5.75 -11.24 -3.71
CA LEU A 79 -5.75 -11.65 -5.11
C LEU A 79 -4.34 -11.61 -5.72
N ARG A 80 -3.54 -10.61 -5.36
CA ARG A 80 -2.13 -10.53 -5.79
C ARG A 80 -1.30 -11.68 -5.22
N THR A 81 -1.48 -12.05 -3.96
CA THR A 81 -0.80 -13.22 -3.38
C THR A 81 -1.12 -14.47 -4.18
N ARG A 82 -2.41 -14.70 -4.48
CA ARG A 82 -2.85 -15.86 -5.28
C ARG A 82 -2.28 -15.88 -6.70
N ALA A 83 -2.17 -14.70 -7.33
CA ALA A 83 -1.63 -14.60 -8.68
C ALA A 83 -0.10 -14.77 -8.75
N LEU A 84 0.61 -14.48 -7.67
CA LEU A 84 2.07 -14.51 -7.62
C LEU A 84 2.65 -15.85 -7.14
N ALA A 85 1.90 -16.60 -6.34
CA ALA A 85 2.34 -17.85 -5.76
C ALA A 85 1.53 -19.04 -6.29
N PRO A 86 2.17 -20.14 -6.73
CA PRO A 86 1.47 -21.36 -7.13
C PRO A 86 0.75 -22.03 -5.95
N ASP A 87 1.33 -21.95 -4.76
CA ASP A 87 0.72 -22.39 -3.50
C ASP A 87 0.68 -21.21 -2.53
N PRO A 88 -0.40 -20.39 -2.56
CA PRO A 88 -0.45 -19.15 -1.82
C PRO A 88 -0.74 -19.37 -0.34
N VAL A 89 0.19 -19.02 0.53
CA VAL A 89 -0.03 -18.95 1.96
C VAL A 89 -0.77 -17.64 2.29
N LEU A 90 -2.06 -17.75 2.56
CA LEU A 90 -2.89 -16.61 2.95
C LEU A 90 -2.88 -16.44 4.47
N PRO A 91 -2.79 -15.19 4.97
CA PRO A 91 -2.88 -14.95 6.40
C PRO A 91 -4.28 -15.28 6.92
N GLY A 92 -4.34 -15.88 8.10
CA GLY A 92 -5.57 -16.01 8.85
C GLY A 92 -6.05 -14.68 9.45
N PRO A 93 -7.21 -14.68 10.12
CA PRO A 93 -7.73 -13.48 10.80
C PRO A 93 -6.72 -12.91 11.80
N ALA A 94 -6.45 -11.62 11.73
CA ALA A 94 -5.48 -10.92 12.57
C ALA A 94 -6.13 -10.05 13.66
N GLY A 95 -7.42 -10.28 13.94
CA GLY A 95 -8.16 -9.67 15.04
C GLY A 95 -8.90 -8.38 14.66
N SER A 96 -8.65 -7.80 13.51
CA SER A 96 -9.42 -6.67 12.98
C SER A 96 -9.27 -6.57 11.47
N GLY A 97 -10.28 -6.00 10.80
CA GLY A 97 -10.18 -5.79 9.35
C GLY A 97 -8.97 -4.93 8.95
N TRP A 98 -8.50 -4.06 9.84
CA TRP A 98 -7.28 -3.29 9.62
C TRP A 98 -6.03 -4.17 9.65
N ALA A 99 -5.91 -5.01 10.67
CA ALA A 99 -4.80 -5.95 10.78
C ALA A 99 -4.81 -6.98 9.66
N ASP A 100 -5.99 -7.44 9.25
CA ASP A 100 -6.17 -8.35 8.12
C ASP A 100 -5.68 -7.72 6.80
N ALA A 101 -5.97 -6.44 6.55
CA ALA A 101 -5.49 -5.74 5.37
C ALA A 101 -3.96 -5.58 5.39
N VAL A 102 -3.37 -5.22 6.52
CA VAL A 102 -1.91 -5.13 6.68
C VAL A 102 -1.25 -6.49 6.49
N ALA A 103 -1.84 -7.55 7.03
CA ALA A 103 -1.37 -8.92 6.83
C ALA A 103 -1.43 -9.36 5.36
N ALA A 104 -2.51 -9.00 4.64
CA ALA A 104 -2.63 -9.26 3.20
C ALA A 104 -1.57 -8.53 2.39
N VAL A 105 -1.28 -7.25 2.71
CA VAL A 105 -0.18 -6.50 2.09
C VAL A 105 1.15 -7.21 2.28
N SER A 106 1.43 -7.64 3.52
CA SER A 106 2.68 -8.35 3.85
C SER A 106 2.79 -9.69 3.14
N ALA A 107 1.69 -10.43 3.02
CA ALA A 107 1.66 -11.71 2.29
C ALA A 107 1.94 -11.51 0.79
N ALA A 108 1.31 -10.54 0.16
CA ALA A 108 1.55 -10.22 -1.25
C ALA A 108 2.98 -9.74 -1.51
N ALA A 109 3.55 -8.96 -0.60
CA ALA A 109 4.95 -8.53 -0.72
C ALA A 109 5.90 -9.71 -0.65
N ARG A 110 5.69 -10.66 0.27
CA ARG A 110 6.49 -11.90 0.35
C ARG A 110 6.36 -12.75 -0.92
N ALA A 111 5.13 -12.93 -1.42
CA ALA A 111 4.90 -13.67 -2.65
C ALA A 111 5.59 -13.01 -3.86
N PHE A 112 5.57 -11.68 -3.93
CA PHE A 112 6.28 -10.92 -4.95
C PHE A 112 7.79 -11.13 -4.86
N MET A 113 8.37 -10.97 -3.68
CA MET A 113 9.80 -11.15 -3.45
C MET A 113 10.26 -12.56 -3.82
N ALA A 114 9.50 -13.60 -3.41
CA ALA A 114 9.78 -14.96 -3.76
C ALA A 114 9.67 -15.23 -5.27
N ARG A 115 8.63 -14.68 -5.92
CA ARG A 115 8.38 -14.90 -7.37
C ARG A 115 9.45 -14.30 -8.25
N PHE A 116 10.01 -13.16 -7.86
CA PHE A 116 10.98 -12.42 -8.65
C PHE A 116 12.42 -12.50 -8.12
N CYS A 117 12.65 -13.28 -7.06
CA CYS A 117 13.97 -13.43 -6.42
C CYS A 117 14.60 -12.08 -6.05
N VAL A 118 13.80 -11.16 -5.48
CA VAL A 118 14.22 -9.83 -5.08
C VAL A 118 13.95 -9.60 -3.60
N GLU A 119 14.78 -8.77 -2.96
CA GLU A 119 14.51 -8.28 -1.62
C GLU A 119 14.11 -6.80 -1.69
N ALA A 120 13.01 -6.47 -1.03
CA ALA A 120 12.52 -5.11 -0.95
C ALA A 120 11.66 -4.92 0.32
N PRO A 121 11.65 -3.71 0.90
CA PRO A 121 10.74 -3.42 2.00
C PRO A 121 9.28 -3.62 1.59
N VAL A 122 8.48 -4.22 2.47
CA VAL A 122 7.06 -4.55 2.22
C VAL A 122 6.28 -3.37 1.62
N TRP A 123 6.44 -2.19 2.18
CA TRP A 123 5.70 -1.01 1.75
C TRP A 123 6.18 -0.42 0.42
N GLN A 124 7.40 -0.70 0.02
CA GLN A 124 7.84 -0.39 -1.36
C GLN A 124 7.15 -1.31 -2.36
N VAL A 125 7.05 -2.61 -2.05
CA VAL A 125 6.29 -3.54 -2.88
C VAL A 125 4.82 -3.14 -2.95
N ALA A 126 4.21 -2.78 -1.81
CA ALA A 126 2.84 -2.27 -1.77
C ALA A 126 2.66 -1.01 -2.62
N SER A 127 3.63 -0.09 -2.60
CA SER A 127 3.65 1.09 -3.46
C SER A 127 3.71 0.71 -4.94
N ALA A 128 4.58 -0.23 -5.31
CA ALA A 128 4.69 -0.73 -6.68
C ALA A 128 3.39 -1.38 -7.16
N VAL A 129 2.82 -2.30 -6.37
CA VAL A 129 1.56 -3.02 -6.68
C VAL A 129 0.39 -2.06 -6.85
N SER A 130 0.32 -1.00 -6.05
CA SER A 130 -0.71 0.03 -6.14
C SER A 130 -0.41 1.15 -7.13
N ALA A 131 0.72 1.09 -7.84
CA ALA A 131 1.25 2.19 -8.66
C ALA A 131 1.29 3.53 -7.89
N GLY A 132 1.69 3.49 -6.63
CA GLY A 132 1.72 4.63 -5.72
C GLY A 132 0.36 5.10 -5.22
N ARG A 133 -0.73 4.40 -5.53
CA ARG A 133 -2.11 4.84 -5.27
C ARG A 133 -2.72 4.33 -3.97
N LEU A 134 -1.97 3.63 -3.12
CA LEU A 134 -2.47 2.98 -1.90
C LEU A 134 -3.38 3.88 -1.04
N LEU A 135 -3.10 5.19 -0.98
CA LEU A 135 -3.89 6.18 -0.25
C LEU A 135 -4.68 7.12 -1.17
N SER A 136 -4.80 6.82 -2.45
CA SER A 136 -5.51 7.68 -3.39
C SER A 136 -7.02 7.42 -3.35
N PRO A 137 -7.86 8.46 -3.51
CA PRO A 137 -9.28 8.27 -3.72
C PRO A 137 -9.50 7.43 -4.99
N GLY A 138 -10.45 6.48 -4.96
CA GLY A 138 -10.75 5.64 -6.12
C GLY A 138 -9.81 4.46 -6.37
N TRP A 139 -8.79 4.24 -5.53
CA TRP A 139 -7.99 3.01 -5.57
C TRP A 139 -8.39 2.08 -4.41
N PRO A 140 -8.51 0.75 -4.62
CA PRO A 140 -8.45 0.11 -5.93
C PRO A 140 -9.64 0.52 -6.82
N ALA A 141 -9.41 0.61 -8.11
CA ALA A 141 -10.50 0.80 -9.06
C ALA A 141 -11.44 -0.42 -9.03
N PRO A 142 -12.74 -0.24 -9.28
CA PRO A 142 -13.61 -1.37 -9.55
C PRO A 142 -13.01 -2.24 -10.65
N THR A 143 -13.18 -3.55 -10.54
CA THR A 143 -12.55 -4.57 -11.40
C THR A 143 -12.93 -4.50 -12.89
N ASP A 144 -13.80 -3.59 -13.27
CA ASP A 144 -14.37 -3.48 -14.62
C ASP A 144 -13.75 -2.40 -15.53
N GLN A 145 -12.58 -1.84 -15.15
CA GLN A 145 -11.91 -0.89 -16.05
C GLN A 145 -10.52 -1.41 -16.44
N CYS A 146 -10.50 -2.02 -17.60
CA CYS A 146 -9.30 -2.27 -18.39
C CYS A 146 -8.49 -0.99 -18.63
#